data_7c3c1790d6eacbced1e63e9d509eb9f5
#
_entry.id   7c3c1790d6eacbced1e63e9d509eb9f5
#
_cell.length_a   1.000
_cell.length_b   1.000
_cell.length_c   1.000
_cell.angle_alpha   90.00
_cell.angle_beta   90.00
_cell.angle_gamma   90.00
#
_symmetry.space_group_name_H-M   'P 1'
#
loop_
_entity.id
_entity.type
_entity.pdbx_description
1 polymer ?
#
loop_
_entity_poly.entity_id
_entity_poly.type
_entity_poly.pdbx_seq_one_letter_code
_entity_poly.pdbx_strand_id
1 'polypeptide(L)'
;MTETVVVLGAGYAGAGAIKSLENHLDGDADIVWVADHEYHLVLHESHRVIRNPDVRGSVRLGVDEIKSPGTRFIRGSVTGLDTAEREISLDDGSTVSYDYALVALGSRTAYYGIPGLDEHSLTLKSLDDALSIHERVKEAAREGTPEDPATIVVGGAGLSGIQTAGEIAEFRDSRRAPVEIHLLEALEEIFPGNDPELQGALRKRLVERGIEISTANPITEADDGAIYFDSGDPLEYDVFVWTGGITGRDCLTDSDLENDHNRVNADANFRTSNDRVFAIGDSAIIDLGDTPAPPTAQAAWQAAEVAGKNLARETRGQVLDTWTYENKGTLISVGEAAVAHGIPGVPIGTFGGPAAKLLKKGVAARWIADMTSIGRAARAWPDM
;
A
#
# COMPACT_ATOMS: atom_id res chain seq x y z
N MET A 1 -35.42 -13.18 -1.37
CA MET A 1 -34.03 -13.68 -1.48
C MET A 1 -33.21 -12.73 -0.62
N THR A 2 -32.27 -13.24 0.13
CA THR A 2 -31.31 -12.43 0.89
C THR A 2 -30.40 -11.70 -0.09
N GLU A 3 -30.17 -10.41 0.08
CA GLU A 3 -29.24 -9.65 -0.75
C GLU A 3 -27.81 -10.12 -0.51
N THR A 4 -26.95 -10.01 -1.53
CA THR A 4 -25.53 -10.39 -1.46
C THR A 4 -24.66 -9.14 -1.58
N VAL A 5 -23.82 -8.90 -0.56
CA VAL A 5 -22.82 -7.85 -0.54
C VAL A 5 -21.45 -8.47 -0.79
N VAL A 6 -20.78 -8.05 -1.87
CA VAL A 6 -19.47 -8.58 -2.25
C VAL A 6 -18.38 -7.52 -1.99
N VAL A 7 -17.36 -7.87 -1.22
CA VAL A 7 -16.17 -7.02 -0.98
C VAL A 7 -15.00 -7.57 -1.77
N LEU A 8 -14.39 -6.73 -2.62
CA LEU A 8 -13.29 -7.09 -3.51
C LEU A 8 -11.95 -6.57 -2.95
N GLY A 9 -11.06 -7.49 -2.60
CA GLY A 9 -9.71 -7.21 -2.11
C GLY A 9 -9.54 -7.40 -0.61
N ALA A 10 -8.32 -7.79 -0.20
CA ALA A 10 -7.93 -8.04 1.19
C ALA A 10 -6.87 -7.06 1.72
N GLY A 11 -6.79 -5.84 1.12
CA GLY A 11 -6.00 -4.74 1.65
C GLY A 11 -6.64 -4.08 2.88
N TYR A 12 -6.11 -2.93 3.30
CA TYR A 12 -6.65 -2.16 4.43
C TYR A 12 -8.13 -1.83 4.28
N ALA A 13 -8.50 -1.40 3.07
CA ALA A 13 -9.87 -1.03 2.72
C ALA A 13 -10.82 -2.23 2.84
N GLY A 14 -10.52 -3.35 2.16
CA GLY A 14 -11.39 -4.53 2.14
C GLY A 14 -11.47 -5.24 3.49
N ALA A 15 -10.35 -5.51 4.15
CA ALA A 15 -10.32 -6.18 5.45
C ALA A 15 -11.07 -5.36 6.54
N GLY A 16 -10.84 -4.03 6.56
CA GLY A 16 -11.56 -3.14 7.48
C GLY A 16 -13.06 -3.08 7.18
N ALA A 17 -13.43 -3.03 5.89
CA ALA A 17 -14.84 -3.00 5.48
C ALA A 17 -15.58 -4.31 5.83
N ILE A 18 -14.95 -5.47 5.70
CA ILE A 18 -15.51 -6.75 6.16
C ILE A 18 -15.82 -6.70 7.65
N LYS A 19 -14.86 -6.26 8.48
CA LYS A 19 -15.10 -6.11 9.94
C LYS A 19 -16.26 -5.18 10.26
N SER A 20 -16.30 -4.03 9.58
CA SER A 20 -17.38 -3.06 9.78
C SER A 20 -18.72 -3.60 9.31
N LEU A 21 -18.76 -4.25 8.15
CA LEU A 21 -19.98 -4.84 7.59
C LEU A 21 -20.55 -5.94 8.49
N GLU A 22 -19.70 -6.85 8.97
CA GLU A 22 -20.08 -7.91 9.92
C GLU A 22 -20.71 -7.36 11.22
N ASN A 23 -20.19 -6.20 11.69
CA ASN A 23 -20.70 -5.56 12.90
C ASN A 23 -22.04 -4.82 12.71
N HIS A 24 -22.41 -4.49 11.45
CA HIS A 24 -23.58 -3.63 11.19
C HIS A 24 -24.70 -4.35 10.41
N LEU A 25 -24.41 -5.48 9.76
CA LEU A 25 -25.39 -6.12 8.86
C LEU A 25 -26.41 -7.02 9.58
N ASP A 26 -26.08 -7.52 10.79
CA ASP A 26 -26.97 -8.34 11.63
C ASP A 26 -27.67 -9.55 10.94
N GLY A 27 -27.05 -10.04 9.83
CA GLY A 27 -27.59 -11.16 9.04
C GLY A 27 -28.65 -10.76 8.01
N ASP A 28 -28.86 -9.48 7.74
CA ASP A 28 -29.85 -8.99 6.74
C ASP A 28 -29.42 -9.29 5.28
N ALA A 29 -28.12 -9.52 5.04
CA ALA A 29 -27.59 -9.91 3.74
C ALA A 29 -26.43 -10.91 3.88
N ASP A 30 -26.15 -11.63 2.80
CA ASP A 30 -25.00 -12.52 2.69
C ASP A 30 -23.73 -11.73 2.37
N ILE A 31 -22.65 -12.00 3.10
CA ILE A 31 -21.35 -11.35 2.87
C ILE A 31 -20.43 -12.30 2.11
N VAL A 32 -19.90 -11.84 0.98
CA VAL A 32 -18.88 -12.55 0.19
C VAL A 32 -17.62 -11.69 0.13
N TRP A 33 -16.49 -12.27 0.50
CA TRP A 33 -15.20 -11.61 0.42
C TRP A 33 -14.33 -12.28 -0.65
N VAL A 34 -13.92 -11.52 -1.67
CA VAL A 34 -13.11 -12.03 -2.80
C VAL A 34 -11.72 -11.41 -2.73
N ALA A 35 -10.68 -12.22 -2.77
CA ALA A 35 -9.29 -11.74 -2.87
C ALA A 35 -8.37 -12.79 -3.51
N ASP A 36 -7.27 -12.33 -4.08
CA ASP A 36 -6.23 -13.15 -4.71
C ASP A 36 -5.41 -13.96 -3.70
N HIS A 37 -5.36 -13.51 -2.44
CA HIS A 37 -4.64 -14.17 -1.35
C HIS A 37 -5.53 -14.49 -0.16
N GLU A 38 -5.22 -15.57 0.56
CA GLU A 38 -5.89 -15.98 1.81
C GLU A 38 -5.37 -15.21 3.04
N TYR A 39 -4.86 -14.00 2.82
CA TYR A 39 -4.35 -13.15 3.89
C TYR A 39 -4.48 -11.67 3.57
N HIS A 40 -4.57 -10.87 4.62
CA HIS A 40 -4.32 -9.43 4.58
C HIS A 40 -2.84 -9.15 4.81
N LEU A 41 -2.23 -8.34 3.95
CA LEU A 41 -0.87 -7.85 4.14
C LEU A 41 -0.88 -6.53 4.90
N VAL A 42 -0.16 -6.47 6.02
CA VAL A 42 0.12 -5.22 6.74
C VAL A 42 1.15 -4.42 5.91
N LEU A 43 0.68 -3.86 4.78
CA LEU A 43 1.52 -3.31 3.72
C LEU A 43 2.48 -2.22 4.21
N HIS A 44 2.07 -1.38 5.17
CA HIS A 44 2.93 -0.32 5.73
C HIS A 44 4.08 -0.85 6.61
N GLU A 45 4.17 -2.17 6.82
CA GLU A 45 5.29 -2.86 7.49
C GLU A 45 5.94 -3.92 6.58
N SER A 46 5.42 -4.16 5.36
CA SER A 46 5.93 -5.19 4.44
C SER A 46 7.38 -4.93 4.00
N HIS A 47 7.81 -3.66 3.93
CA HIS A 47 9.19 -3.27 3.62
C HIS A 47 10.22 -3.92 4.56
N ARG A 48 9.86 -4.26 5.81
CA ARG A 48 10.75 -4.94 6.77
C ARG A 48 11.20 -6.32 6.32
N VAL A 49 10.40 -6.99 5.46
CA VAL A 49 10.75 -8.28 4.87
C VAL A 49 11.97 -8.18 3.96
N ILE A 50 12.23 -6.99 3.38
CA ILE A 50 13.41 -6.73 2.55
C ILE A 50 14.70 -6.96 3.34
N ARG A 51 14.79 -6.50 4.58
CA ARG A 51 15.97 -6.76 5.42
C ARG A 51 15.97 -8.13 6.09
N ASN A 52 14.77 -8.62 6.47
CA ASN A 52 14.61 -9.86 7.21
C ASN A 52 13.33 -10.62 6.80
N PRO A 53 13.41 -11.65 5.95
CA PRO A 53 12.26 -12.46 5.54
C PRO A 53 11.54 -13.19 6.68
N ASP A 54 12.18 -13.39 7.83
CA ASP A 54 11.57 -14.12 8.96
C ASP A 54 10.37 -13.36 9.56
N VAL A 55 10.32 -12.02 9.38
CA VAL A 55 9.20 -11.20 9.86
C VAL A 55 7.93 -11.32 9.01
N ARG A 56 7.98 -12.04 7.87
CA ARG A 56 6.82 -12.23 6.97
C ARG A 56 5.57 -12.72 7.69
N GLY A 57 5.73 -13.58 8.70
CA GLY A 57 4.62 -14.07 9.51
C GLY A 57 3.92 -12.98 10.33
N SER A 58 4.63 -11.92 10.70
CA SER A 58 4.09 -10.82 11.51
C SER A 58 3.32 -9.79 10.70
N VAL A 59 3.64 -9.65 9.40
CA VAL A 59 2.95 -8.75 8.48
C VAL A 59 1.82 -9.41 7.68
N ARG A 60 1.61 -10.71 7.85
CA ARG A 60 0.58 -11.50 7.17
C ARG A 60 -0.48 -11.94 8.18
N LEU A 61 -1.73 -11.52 7.97
CA LEU A 61 -2.88 -11.89 8.79
C LEU A 61 -3.81 -12.78 7.95
N GLY A 62 -4.06 -14.02 8.40
CA GLY A 62 -4.93 -14.95 7.68
C GLY A 62 -6.37 -14.41 7.57
N VAL A 63 -7.01 -14.62 6.43
CA VAL A 63 -8.42 -14.25 6.21
C VAL A 63 -9.31 -14.85 7.31
N ASP A 64 -9.06 -16.10 7.70
CA ASP A 64 -9.82 -16.79 8.77
C ASP A 64 -9.53 -16.24 10.17
N GLU A 65 -8.44 -15.47 10.37
CA GLU A 65 -8.20 -14.73 11.62
C GLU A 65 -9.02 -13.43 11.67
N ILE A 66 -9.49 -12.93 10.50
CA ILE A 66 -10.18 -11.65 10.34
C ILE A 66 -11.69 -11.83 10.26
N LYS A 67 -12.17 -12.64 9.32
CA LYS A 67 -13.60 -12.79 9.03
C LYS A 67 -14.34 -13.61 10.09
N SER A 68 -15.63 -13.38 10.21
CA SER A 68 -16.54 -14.26 10.95
C SER A 68 -16.88 -15.52 10.15
N PRO A 69 -17.39 -16.59 10.81
CA PRO A 69 -17.85 -17.79 10.12
C PRO A 69 -18.99 -17.56 9.12
N GLY A 70 -19.77 -16.47 9.29
CA GLY A 70 -20.88 -16.12 8.40
C GLY A 70 -20.43 -15.52 7.06
N THR A 71 -19.22 -14.99 6.98
CA THR A 71 -18.66 -14.43 5.74
C THR A 71 -18.05 -15.51 4.88
N ARG A 72 -18.56 -15.66 3.64
CA ARG A 72 -18.00 -16.56 2.64
C ARG A 72 -16.76 -15.93 2.00
N PHE A 73 -15.63 -16.61 2.07
CA PHE A 73 -14.43 -16.21 1.36
C PHE A 73 -14.28 -16.98 0.04
N ILE A 74 -13.92 -16.27 -1.03
CA ILE A 74 -13.57 -16.82 -2.33
C ILE A 74 -12.17 -16.34 -2.68
N ARG A 75 -11.25 -17.28 -2.86
CA ARG A 75 -9.92 -16.97 -3.39
C ARG A 75 -9.98 -16.91 -4.91
N GLY A 76 -9.61 -15.78 -5.47
CA GLY A 76 -9.53 -15.55 -6.91
C GLY A 76 -9.13 -14.11 -7.22
N SER A 77 -8.44 -13.92 -8.34
CA SER A 77 -8.12 -12.59 -8.84
C SER A 77 -9.30 -12.07 -9.66
N VAL A 78 -9.75 -10.86 -9.35
CA VAL A 78 -10.80 -10.20 -10.12
C VAL A 78 -10.24 -9.80 -11.48
N THR A 79 -10.89 -10.26 -12.54
CA THR A 79 -10.51 -9.97 -13.94
C THR A 79 -11.49 -9.05 -14.65
N GLY A 80 -12.69 -8.86 -14.11
CA GLY A 80 -13.70 -7.95 -14.66
C GLY A 80 -14.82 -7.66 -13.67
N LEU A 81 -15.49 -6.52 -13.88
CA LEU A 81 -16.68 -6.10 -13.15
C LEU A 81 -17.72 -5.63 -14.16
N ASP A 82 -18.78 -6.42 -14.34
CA ASP A 82 -19.95 -6.06 -15.15
C ASP A 82 -21.02 -5.44 -14.25
N THR A 83 -21.29 -4.15 -14.43
CA THR A 83 -22.24 -3.42 -13.61
C THR A 83 -23.69 -3.61 -14.08
N ALA A 84 -23.90 -3.99 -15.34
CA ALA A 84 -25.23 -4.21 -15.91
C ALA A 84 -25.79 -5.57 -15.48
N GLU A 85 -24.98 -6.63 -15.63
CA GLU A 85 -25.35 -8.00 -15.20
C GLU A 85 -25.12 -8.23 -13.70
N ARG A 86 -24.41 -7.33 -13.01
CA ARG A 86 -23.98 -7.41 -11.60
C ARG A 86 -23.17 -8.68 -11.33
N GLU A 87 -22.17 -8.88 -12.16
CA GLU A 87 -21.26 -10.02 -12.08
C GLU A 87 -19.80 -9.58 -11.97
N ILE A 88 -19.06 -10.31 -11.16
CA ILE A 88 -17.62 -10.18 -10.99
C ILE A 88 -16.97 -11.41 -11.59
N SER A 89 -16.09 -11.23 -12.57
CA SER A 89 -15.33 -12.32 -13.21
C SER A 89 -14.04 -12.58 -12.45
N LEU A 90 -13.68 -13.87 -12.31
CA LEU A 90 -12.45 -14.32 -11.66
C LEU A 90 -11.50 -14.98 -12.66
N ASP A 91 -10.23 -15.09 -12.29
CA ASP A 91 -9.14 -15.64 -13.11
C ASP A 91 -9.29 -17.13 -13.43
N ASP A 92 -10.09 -17.89 -12.66
CA ASP A 92 -10.44 -19.29 -12.94
C ASP A 92 -11.62 -19.45 -13.90
N GLY A 93 -12.18 -18.34 -14.39
CA GLY A 93 -13.35 -18.30 -15.28
C GLY A 93 -14.70 -18.39 -14.56
N SER A 94 -14.72 -18.46 -13.23
CA SER A 94 -15.97 -18.39 -12.46
C SER A 94 -16.46 -16.94 -12.32
N THR A 95 -17.74 -16.79 -12.01
CA THR A 95 -18.37 -15.50 -11.72
C THR A 95 -18.99 -15.46 -10.33
N VAL A 96 -19.07 -14.25 -9.76
CA VAL A 96 -19.74 -13.98 -8.48
C VAL A 96 -20.78 -12.89 -8.71
N SER A 97 -22.06 -13.22 -8.57
CA SER A 97 -23.15 -12.24 -8.66
C SER A 97 -23.26 -11.44 -7.36
N TYR A 98 -23.72 -10.20 -7.46
CA TYR A 98 -23.89 -9.30 -6.32
C TYR A 98 -25.16 -8.46 -6.42
N ASP A 99 -25.71 -8.04 -5.29
CA ASP A 99 -26.67 -6.96 -5.20
C ASP A 99 -25.96 -5.63 -4.92
N TYR A 100 -24.89 -5.67 -4.11
CA TYR A 100 -23.98 -4.57 -3.86
C TYR A 100 -22.53 -5.04 -3.91
N ALA A 101 -21.66 -4.25 -4.50
CA ALA A 101 -20.22 -4.53 -4.54
C ALA A 101 -19.40 -3.37 -3.93
N LEU A 102 -18.33 -3.71 -3.20
CA LEU A 102 -17.32 -2.77 -2.72
C LEU A 102 -15.99 -3.03 -3.43
N VAL A 103 -15.57 -2.11 -4.27
CA VAL A 103 -14.26 -2.13 -4.92
C VAL A 103 -13.20 -1.63 -3.92
N ALA A 104 -12.37 -2.55 -3.44
CA ALA A 104 -11.28 -2.30 -2.51
C ALA A 104 -9.98 -3.04 -2.93
N LEU A 105 -9.78 -3.15 -4.26
CA LEU A 105 -8.72 -3.93 -4.92
C LEU A 105 -7.31 -3.33 -4.77
N GLY A 106 -7.20 -2.14 -4.17
CA GLY A 106 -5.94 -1.42 -4.05
C GLY A 106 -5.44 -0.88 -5.40
N SER A 107 -4.13 -0.68 -5.47
CA SER A 107 -3.46 -0.10 -6.64
C SER A 107 -2.33 -0.98 -7.13
N ARG A 108 -1.83 -0.68 -8.34
CA ARG A 108 -0.58 -1.20 -8.89
C ARG A 108 0.45 -0.07 -8.99
N THR A 109 1.68 -0.42 -9.20
CA THR A 109 2.74 0.52 -9.55
C THR A 109 2.46 1.15 -10.92
N ALA A 110 2.59 2.48 -11.02
CA ALA A 110 2.47 3.20 -12.28
C ALA A 110 3.85 3.29 -12.94
N TYR A 111 3.95 2.88 -14.20
CA TYR A 111 5.19 2.94 -14.98
C TYR A 111 5.22 4.12 -15.95
N TYR A 112 4.14 4.90 -16.06
CA TYR A 112 4.02 6.12 -16.87
C TYR A 112 4.37 5.97 -18.35
N GLY A 113 4.40 4.73 -18.87
CA GLY A 113 4.83 4.45 -20.24
C GLY A 113 6.33 4.68 -20.48
N ILE A 114 7.14 4.74 -19.43
CA ILE A 114 8.59 4.84 -19.53
C ILE A 114 9.14 3.52 -20.08
N PRO A 115 9.85 3.52 -21.22
CA PRO A 115 10.36 2.32 -21.84
C PRO A 115 11.24 1.47 -20.92
N GLY A 116 10.99 0.16 -20.87
CA GLY A 116 11.75 -0.82 -20.11
C GLY A 116 11.57 -0.76 -18.60
N LEU A 117 10.85 0.24 -18.06
CA LEU A 117 10.72 0.41 -16.61
C LEU A 117 9.98 -0.74 -15.94
N ASP A 118 8.95 -1.28 -16.58
CA ASP A 118 8.18 -2.43 -16.10
C ASP A 118 8.91 -3.77 -16.26
N GLU A 119 9.77 -3.89 -17.27
CA GLU A 119 10.53 -5.11 -17.55
C GLU A 119 11.76 -5.24 -16.64
N HIS A 120 12.42 -4.13 -16.31
CA HIS A 120 13.73 -4.11 -15.66
C HIS A 120 13.69 -3.67 -14.19
N SER A 121 12.53 -3.33 -13.63
CA SER A 121 12.41 -2.95 -12.22
C SER A 121 11.60 -3.94 -11.40
N LEU A 122 11.98 -4.07 -10.12
CA LEU A 122 11.16 -4.68 -9.08
C LEU A 122 10.18 -3.65 -8.51
N THR A 123 9.10 -4.10 -7.90
CA THR A 123 8.10 -3.22 -7.26
C THR A 123 7.84 -3.66 -5.82
N LEU A 124 7.12 -2.85 -5.03
CA LEU A 124 6.77 -3.18 -3.65
C LEU A 124 5.26 -2.96 -3.39
N LYS A 125 4.46 -3.95 -3.78
CA LYS A 125 2.99 -3.97 -3.60
C LYS A 125 2.48 -5.24 -2.92
N SER A 126 3.30 -6.29 -2.87
CA SER A 126 2.96 -7.59 -2.32
C SER A 126 4.03 -8.11 -1.36
N LEU A 127 3.75 -9.21 -0.66
CA LEU A 127 4.75 -9.92 0.13
C LEU A 127 5.82 -10.56 -0.77
N ASP A 128 5.41 -11.07 -1.91
CA ASP A 128 6.33 -11.71 -2.88
C ASP A 128 7.28 -10.68 -3.48
N ASP A 129 6.83 -9.45 -3.72
CA ASP A 129 7.70 -8.35 -4.13
C ASP A 129 8.79 -8.08 -3.08
N ALA A 130 8.42 -7.97 -1.81
CA ALA A 130 9.37 -7.73 -0.73
C ALA A 130 10.41 -8.87 -0.59
N LEU A 131 9.98 -10.12 -0.78
CA LEU A 131 10.86 -11.28 -0.81
C LEU A 131 11.77 -11.28 -2.05
N SER A 132 11.24 -10.91 -3.21
CA SER A 132 12.01 -10.78 -4.45
C SER A 132 13.09 -9.72 -4.35
N ILE A 133 12.76 -8.54 -3.79
CA ILE A 133 13.76 -7.49 -3.51
C ILE A 133 14.83 -8.02 -2.55
N HIS A 134 14.44 -8.72 -1.46
CA HIS A 134 15.41 -9.31 -0.53
C HIS A 134 16.40 -10.24 -1.24
N GLU A 135 15.91 -11.21 -2.03
CA GLU A 135 16.79 -12.19 -2.70
C GLU A 135 17.69 -11.52 -3.74
N ARG A 136 17.17 -10.57 -4.53
CA ARG A 136 17.99 -9.84 -5.53
C ARG A 136 19.07 -8.99 -4.88
N VAL A 137 18.75 -8.24 -3.82
CA VAL A 137 19.74 -7.47 -3.04
C VAL A 137 20.79 -8.37 -2.41
N LYS A 138 20.39 -9.54 -1.90
CA LYS A 138 21.28 -10.52 -1.31
C LYS A 138 22.20 -11.19 -2.33
N GLU A 139 21.70 -11.45 -3.55
CA GLU A 139 22.50 -11.98 -4.67
C GLU A 139 23.53 -10.95 -5.11
N ALA A 140 23.12 -9.73 -5.42
CA ALA A 140 24.00 -8.63 -5.81
C ALA A 140 25.10 -8.37 -4.72
N ALA A 141 24.71 -8.36 -3.44
CA ALA A 141 25.65 -8.20 -2.34
C ALA A 141 26.70 -9.32 -2.20
N ARG A 142 26.48 -10.50 -2.79
CA ARG A 142 27.46 -11.60 -2.82
C ARG A 142 28.47 -11.47 -3.97
N GLU A 143 28.07 -10.80 -5.03
CA GLU A 143 28.90 -10.56 -6.20
C GLU A 143 29.76 -9.32 -6.03
N GLY A 144 29.25 -8.31 -5.28
CA GLY A 144 29.99 -7.10 -4.96
C GLY A 144 31.18 -7.32 -4.03
N THR A 145 32.11 -6.39 -4.05
CA THR A 145 33.27 -6.32 -3.16
C THR A 145 33.38 -4.96 -2.47
N PRO A 146 34.18 -4.77 -1.43
CA PRO A 146 34.37 -3.44 -0.81
C PRO A 146 34.96 -2.40 -1.76
N GLU A 147 35.72 -2.83 -2.78
CA GLU A 147 36.32 -1.98 -3.80
C GLU A 147 35.36 -1.71 -4.98
N ASP A 148 34.38 -2.61 -5.18
CA ASP A 148 33.37 -2.54 -6.24
C ASP A 148 32.04 -3.03 -5.67
N PRO A 149 31.32 -2.19 -4.89
CA PRO A 149 30.07 -2.58 -4.25
C PRO A 149 28.95 -2.68 -5.26
N ALA A 150 27.99 -3.57 -4.98
CA ALA A 150 26.80 -3.70 -5.81
C ALA A 150 25.94 -2.42 -5.71
N THR A 151 25.50 -1.91 -6.86
CA THR A 151 24.69 -0.69 -6.98
C THR A 151 23.20 -1.03 -6.92
N ILE A 152 22.52 -0.58 -5.87
CA ILE A 152 21.08 -0.75 -5.69
C ILE A 152 20.39 0.59 -5.89
N VAL A 153 19.49 0.66 -6.86
CA VAL A 153 18.74 1.88 -7.18
C VAL A 153 17.28 1.74 -6.73
N VAL A 154 16.79 2.76 -6.04
CA VAL A 154 15.36 2.90 -5.69
C VAL A 154 14.82 4.15 -6.38
N GLY A 155 13.92 3.98 -7.33
CA GLY A 155 13.26 5.05 -8.07
C GLY A 155 11.93 5.44 -7.42
N GLY A 156 11.73 6.76 -7.22
CA GLY A 156 10.61 7.35 -6.51
C GLY A 156 10.87 7.48 -5.01
N ALA A 157 11.14 8.70 -4.56
CA ALA A 157 11.39 9.01 -3.15
C ALA A 157 10.10 9.39 -2.37
N GLY A 158 8.98 8.75 -2.69
CA GLY A 158 7.78 8.74 -1.86
C GLY A 158 7.92 7.86 -0.63
N LEU A 159 6.82 7.60 0.08
CA LEU A 159 6.79 6.79 1.30
C LEU A 159 7.45 5.41 1.11
N SER A 160 7.04 4.69 0.07
CA SER A 160 7.53 3.33 -0.20
C SER A 160 9.02 3.32 -0.54
N GLY A 161 9.50 4.27 -1.37
CA GLY A 161 10.91 4.33 -1.75
C GLY A 161 11.82 4.67 -0.59
N ILE A 162 11.46 5.64 0.24
CA ILE A 162 12.20 6.00 1.46
C ILE A 162 12.32 4.79 2.40
N GLN A 163 11.22 4.05 2.61
CA GLN A 163 11.23 2.87 3.46
C GLN A 163 12.03 1.72 2.86
N THR A 164 11.90 1.48 1.55
CA THR A 164 12.67 0.48 0.82
C THR A 164 14.18 0.74 0.91
N ALA A 165 14.61 1.95 0.57
CA ALA A 165 16.02 2.35 0.68
C ALA A 165 16.55 2.20 2.11
N GLY A 166 15.74 2.59 3.11
CA GLY A 166 16.07 2.42 4.52
C GLY A 166 16.24 0.96 4.96
N GLU A 167 15.43 0.04 4.47
CA GLU A 167 15.54 -1.39 4.81
C GLU A 167 16.70 -2.06 4.06
N ILE A 168 17.01 -1.64 2.84
CA ILE A 168 18.22 -2.09 2.13
C ILE A 168 19.48 -1.61 2.86
N ALA A 169 19.49 -0.37 3.36
CA ALA A 169 20.59 0.14 4.18
C ALA A 169 20.74 -0.65 5.49
N GLU A 170 19.64 -1.03 6.15
CA GLU A 170 19.66 -1.87 7.35
C GLU A 170 20.19 -3.28 7.05
N PHE A 171 19.81 -3.86 5.90
CA PHE A 171 20.36 -5.13 5.41
C PHE A 171 21.86 -5.02 5.21
N ARG A 172 22.34 -3.97 4.51
CA ARG A 172 23.76 -3.68 4.29
C ARG A 172 24.52 -3.58 5.59
N ASP A 173 24.07 -2.72 6.50
CA ASP A 173 24.79 -2.41 7.74
C ASP A 173 24.87 -3.62 8.68
N SER A 174 23.77 -4.37 8.83
CA SER A 174 23.70 -5.56 9.70
C SER A 174 24.58 -6.71 9.22
N ARG A 175 24.80 -6.83 7.92
CA ARG A 175 25.60 -7.89 7.27
C ARG A 175 26.98 -7.42 6.82
N ARG A 176 27.28 -6.12 6.91
CA ARG A 176 28.46 -5.48 6.31
C ARG A 176 28.58 -5.84 4.83
N ALA A 177 27.42 -5.84 4.15
CA ALA A 177 27.35 -6.18 2.74
C ALA A 177 27.95 -5.05 1.88
N PRO A 178 28.71 -5.38 0.83
CA PRO A 178 29.27 -4.38 -0.09
C PRO A 178 28.17 -3.90 -1.06
N VAL A 179 27.38 -2.96 -0.62
CA VAL A 179 26.24 -2.40 -1.35
C VAL A 179 26.24 -0.89 -1.23
N GLU A 180 26.12 -0.19 -2.33
CA GLU A 180 25.77 1.23 -2.38
C GLU A 180 24.29 1.40 -2.77
N ILE A 181 23.68 2.51 -2.32
CA ILE A 181 22.24 2.71 -2.44
C ILE A 181 21.96 4.10 -2.97
N HIS A 182 21.26 4.18 -4.09
CA HIS A 182 20.80 5.40 -4.73
C HIS A 182 19.29 5.52 -4.62
N LEU A 183 18.81 6.66 -4.11
CA LEU A 183 17.38 7.01 -4.06
C LEU A 183 17.13 8.15 -5.05
N LEU A 184 16.36 7.87 -6.09
CA LEU A 184 16.08 8.81 -7.17
C LEU A 184 14.68 9.42 -7.02
N GLU A 185 14.56 10.71 -7.32
CA GLU A 185 13.29 11.42 -7.36
C GLU A 185 13.24 12.37 -8.57
N ALA A 186 12.15 12.31 -9.31
CA ALA A 186 11.94 13.18 -10.48
C ALA A 186 11.72 14.65 -10.11
N LEU A 187 11.14 14.90 -8.94
CA LEU A 187 10.84 16.23 -8.43
C LEU A 187 12.01 16.81 -7.63
N GLU A 188 11.94 18.10 -7.30
CA GLU A 188 13.03 18.83 -6.64
C GLU A 188 13.35 18.33 -5.22
N GLU A 189 12.35 17.75 -4.54
CA GLU A 189 12.49 17.27 -3.16
C GLU A 189 11.94 15.85 -2.97
N ILE A 190 12.57 15.11 -2.05
CA ILE A 190 12.06 13.81 -1.61
C ILE A 190 10.73 13.99 -0.86
N PHE A 191 9.91 12.96 -0.86
CA PHE A 191 8.57 12.97 -0.25
C PHE A 191 7.74 14.17 -0.72
N PRO A 192 7.60 14.36 -2.04
CA PRO A 192 7.07 15.58 -2.61
C PRO A 192 5.65 15.88 -2.14
N GLY A 193 5.30 17.18 -2.09
CA GLY A 193 4.00 17.64 -1.61
C GLY A 193 3.79 17.60 -0.10
N ASN A 194 4.81 17.25 0.67
CA ASN A 194 4.76 17.21 2.13
C ASN A 194 5.52 18.37 2.79
N ASP A 195 5.36 18.49 4.12
CA ASP A 195 5.96 19.58 4.91
C ASP A 195 7.50 19.59 4.79
N PRO A 196 8.15 20.76 4.55
CA PRO A 196 9.60 20.87 4.41
C PRO A 196 10.38 20.41 5.66
N GLU A 197 9.83 20.54 6.87
CA GLU A 197 10.47 20.06 8.09
C GLU A 197 10.54 18.53 8.10
N LEU A 198 9.46 17.86 7.64
CA LEU A 198 9.41 16.41 7.48
C LEU A 198 10.40 15.95 6.40
N GLN A 199 10.40 16.60 5.23
CA GLN A 199 11.34 16.30 4.13
C GLN A 199 12.79 16.41 4.59
N GLY A 200 13.13 17.49 5.28
CA GLY A 200 14.48 17.71 5.84
C GLY A 200 14.87 16.65 6.89
N ALA A 201 13.94 16.27 7.76
CA ALA A 201 14.19 15.20 8.75
C ALA A 201 14.41 13.84 8.10
N LEU A 202 13.66 13.49 7.04
CA LEU A 202 13.82 12.26 6.27
C LEU A 202 15.13 12.24 5.49
N ARG A 203 15.45 13.34 4.75
CA ARG A 203 16.70 13.50 4.02
C ARG A 203 17.90 13.31 4.94
N LYS A 204 17.88 13.92 6.12
CA LYS A 204 18.92 13.75 7.12
C LYS A 204 19.12 12.28 7.51
N ARG A 205 18.04 11.52 7.75
CA ARG A 205 18.13 10.10 8.12
C ARG A 205 18.66 9.21 7.00
N LEU A 206 18.26 9.50 5.76
CA LEU A 206 18.74 8.77 4.59
C LEU A 206 20.25 9.00 4.37
N VAL A 207 20.71 10.26 4.45
CA VAL A 207 22.14 10.61 4.34
C VAL A 207 22.96 10.03 5.49
N GLU A 208 22.46 10.07 6.74
CA GLU A 208 23.11 9.43 7.90
C GLU A 208 23.28 7.91 7.71
N ARG A 209 22.46 7.30 6.85
CA ARG A 209 22.54 5.88 6.46
C ARG A 209 23.39 5.65 5.20
N GLY A 210 24.08 6.68 4.69
CA GLY A 210 24.89 6.58 3.48
C GLY A 210 24.08 6.21 2.23
N ILE A 211 22.85 6.71 2.14
CA ILE A 211 22.02 6.61 0.93
C ILE A 211 22.26 7.86 0.11
N GLU A 212 22.66 7.69 -1.14
CA GLU A 212 22.82 8.78 -2.10
C GLU A 212 21.45 9.21 -2.63
N ILE A 213 21.16 10.51 -2.58
CA ILE A 213 19.87 11.06 -3.00
C ILE A 213 20.07 11.96 -4.22
N SER A 214 19.42 11.58 -5.32
CA SER A 214 19.36 12.39 -6.54
C SER A 214 17.93 12.85 -6.79
N THR A 215 17.73 14.16 -6.90
CA THR A 215 16.42 14.80 -7.13
C THR A 215 16.44 15.64 -8.40
N ALA A 216 15.28 16.07 -8.89
CA ALA A 216 15.13 16.87 -10.11
C ALA A 216 15.71 16.22 -11.37
N ASN A 217 15.74 14.88 -11.43
CA ASN A 217 16.27 14.16 -12.59
C ASN A 217 15.32 13.00 -12.97
N PRO A 218 14.32 13.24 -13.83
CA PRO A 218 13.37 12.22 -14.26
C PRO A 218 14.03 11.08 -15.02
N ILE A 219 13.62 9.85 -14.71
CA ILE A 219 13.97 8.65 -15.48
C ILE A 219 13.18 8.68 -16.78
N THR A 220 13.87 8.46 -17.90
CA THR A 220 13.28 8.43 -19.25
C THR A 220 13.25 7.05 -19.87
N GLU A 221 14.13 6.15 -19.44
CA GLU A 221 14.25 4.78 -19.94
C GLU A 221 14.99 3.91 -18.90
N ALA A 222 14.76 2.62 -18.90
CA ALA A 222 15.57 1.63 -18.20
C ALA A 222 15.85 0.43 -19.11
N ASP A 223 17.04 -0.16 -19.02
CA ASP A 223 17.38 -1.42 -19.68
C ASP A 223 17.93 -2.43 -18.65
N ASP A 224 18.48 -3.56 -19.13
CA ASP A 224 18.98 -4.66 -18.28
C ASP A 224 20.23 -4.32 -17.45
N GLY A 225 20.62 -3.08 -17.32
CA GLY A 225 21.80 -2.70 -16.53
C GLY A 225 21.95 -1.23 -16.28
N ALA A 226 21.13 -0.38 -16.89
CA ALA A 226 21.26 1.06 -16.75
C ALA A 226 19.91 1.79 -16.72
N ILE A 227 19.91 2.92 -16.05
CA ILE A 227 18.80 3.87 -16.00
C ILE A 227 19.25 5.14 -16.71
N TYR A 228 18.42 5.62 -17.61
CA TYR A 228 18.65 6.81 -18.40
C TYR A 228 17.79 7.96 -17.89
N PHE A 229 18.33 9.17 -17.99
CA PHE A 229 17.72 10.39 -17.50
C PHE A 229 17.48 11.40 -18.61
N ASP A 230 16.68 12.40 -18.35
CA ASP A 230 16.50 13.54 -19.27
C ASP A 230 17.82 14.30 -19.49
N SER A 231 18.71 14.29 -18.49
CA SER A 231 20.03 14.90 -18.56
C SER A 231 21.06 14.16 -17.71
N GLY A 232 22.33 14.19 -18.12
CA GLY A 232 23.43 13.53 -17.43
C GLY A 232 23.82 12.17 -17.99
N ASP A 233 24.73 11.50 -17.31
CA ASP A 233 25.19 10.18 -17.68
C ASP A 233 24.21 9.09 -17.17
N PRO A 234 24.08 7.94 -17.85
CA PRO A 234 23.31 6.81 -17.34
C PRO A 234 23.87 6.33 -15.98
N LEU A 235 22.99 5.80 -15.14
CA LEU A 235 23.35 5.15 -13.88
C LEU A 235 23.26 3.63 -14.05
N GLU A 236 24.41 2.95 -13.98
CA GLU A 236 24.46 1.48 -13.98
C GLU A 236 23.91 0.95 -12.64
N TYR A 237 23.30 -0.25 -12.67
CA TYR A 237 22.72 -0.87 -11.49
C TYR A 237 22.78 -2.41 -11.54
N ASP A 238 22.85 -3.03 -10.36
CA ASP A 238 22.68 -4.48 -10.18
C ASP A 238 21.25 -4.84 -9.78
N VAL A 239 20.58 -3.95 -9.01
CA VAL A 239 19.17 -4.11 -8.65
C VAL A 239 18.45 -2.76 -8.76
N PHE A 240 17.34 -2.77 -9.49
CA PHE A 240 16.47 -1.61 -9.60
C PHE A 240 15.09 -1.88 -8.99
N VAL A 241 14.65 -1.03 -8.05
CA VAL A 241 13.32 -1.07 -7.44
C VAL A 241 12.58 0.21 -7.78
N TRP A 242 11.43 0.08 -8.46
CA TRP A 242 10.59 1.21 -8.82
C TRP A 242 9.39 1.34 -7.87
N THR A 243 9.24 2.50 -7.26
CA THR A 243 8.14 2.84 -6.32
C THR A 243 7.40 4.12 -6.69
N GLY A 244 7.63 4.63 -7.89
CA GLY A 244 7.13 5.93 -8.37
C GLY A 244 5.68 5.89 -8.83
N GLY A 245 4.75 6.19 -7.93
CA GLY A 245 3.35 6.39 -8.28
C GLY A 245 2.48 5.13 -8.28
N ILE A 246 1.19 5.35 -8.47
CA ILE A 246 0.16 4.30 -8.46
C ILE A 246 -0.83 4.48 -9.61
N THR A 247 -1.39 3.36 -10.07
CA THR A 247 -2.54 3.28 -10.96
C THR A 247 -3.54 2.26 -10.43
N GLY A 248 -4.79 2.31 -10.85
CA GLY A 248 -5.78 1.30 -10.49
C GLY A 248 -5.51 -0.06 -11.16
N ARG A 249 -6.36 -1.04 -10.88
CA ARG A 249 -6.28 -2.38 -11.45
C ARG A 249 -6.90 -2.42 -12.85
N ASP A 250 -6.31 -3.19 -13.78
CA ASP A 250 -6.79 -3.29 -15.17
C ASP A 250 -8.20 -3.86 -15.27
N CYS A 251 -8.60 -4.73 -14.35
CA CYS A 251 -9.96 -5.28 -14.31
C CYS A 251 -11.07 -4.21 -14.18
N LEU A 252 -10.70 -2.97 -13.87
CA LEU A 252 -11.62 -1.84 -13.79
C LEU A 252 -11.63 -0.99 -15.09
N THR A 253 -10.70 -1.23 -16.02
CA THR A 253 -10.57 -0.46 -17.27
C THR A 253 -11.83 -0.59 -18.15
N ASP A 254 -12.36 -1.80 -18.26
CA ASP A 254 -13.52 -2.13 -19.09
C ASP A 254 -14.85 -2.09 -18.30
N SER A 255 -14.81 -1.68 -17.03
CA SER A 255 -16.04 -1.45 -16.26
C SER A 255 -16.69 -0.13 -16.72
N ASP A 256 -18.03 -0.06 -16.70
CA ASP A 256 -18.77 1.17 -17.01
C ASP A 256 -18.68 2.24 -15.90
N LEU A 257 -17.77 2.07 -14.94
CA LEU A 257 -17.57 3.00 -13.86
C LEU A 257 -16.70 4.19 -14.29
N GLU A 258 -17.13 5.40 -13.94
CA GLU A 258 -16.29 6.58 -14.11
C GLU A 258 -14.98 6.41 -13.31
N ASN A 259 -13.84 6.56 -13.98
CA ASN A 259 -12.53 6.39 -13.38
C ASN A 259 -11.48 7.33 -13.97
N ASP A 260 -10.38 7.54 -13.25
CA ASP A 260 -9.17 8.18 -13.74
C ASP A 260 -7.97 7.30 -13.42
N HIS A 261 -7.16 6.96 -14.44
CA HIS A 261 -6.04 6.02 -14.31
C HIS A 261 -6.45 4.69 -13.65
N ASN A 262 -7.59 4.13 -14.06
CA ASN A 262 -8.19 2.89 -13.53
C ASN A 262 -8.53 2.94 -12.03
N ARG A 263 -8.57 4.12 -11.42
CA ARG A 263 -9.10 4.34 -10.08
C ARG A 263 -10.51 4.88 -10.18
N VAL A 264 -11.45 4.22 -9.53
CA VAL A 264 -12.88 4.54 -9.65
C VAL A 264 -13.22 5.84 -8.93
N ASN A 265 -13.95 6.74 -9.59
CA ASN A 265 -14.47 7.95 -8.95
C ASN A 265 -15.59 7.60 -7.97
N ALA A 266 -15.51 8.11 -6.76
CA ALA A 266 -16.51 7.92 -5.72
C ALA A 266 -16.79 9.24 -4.97
N ASP A 267 -18.02 9.39 -4.50
CA ASP A 267 -18.40 10.51 -3.64
C ASP A 267 -17.97 10.28 -2.17
N ALA A 268 -18.24 11.25 -1.30
CA ALA A 268 -17.93 11.15 0.12
C ALA A 268 -18.77 10.11 0.89
N ASN A 269 -19.76 9.47 0.25
CA ASN A 269 -20.48 8.32 0.77
C ASN A 269 -19.96 7.01 0.19
N PHE A 270 -18.94 7.09 -0.67
CA PHE A 270 -18.27 6.02 -1.43
C PHE A 270 -19.07 5.46 -2.61
N ARG A 271 -20.19 6.08 -3.01
CA ARG A 271 -20.91 5.71 -4.21
C ARG A 271 -20.12 6.07 -5.47
N THR A 272 -20.17 5.19 -6.43
CA THR A 272 -19.61 5.39 -7.77
C THR A 272 -20.67 5.94 -8.73
N SER A 273 -20.39 5.98 -10.03
CA SER A 273 -21.38 6.25 -11.07
C SER A 273 -22.50 5.19 -11.17
N ASN A 274 -22.36 4.05 -10.49
CA ASN A 274 -23.37 3.00 -10.35
C ASN A 274 -23.84 2.89 -8.90
N ASP A 275 -25.15 3.01 -8.65
CA ASP A 275 -25.74 3.01 -7.30
C ASP A 275 -25.52 1.70 -6.51
N ARG A 276 -25.15 0.61 -7.18
CA ARG A 276 -24.90 -0.71 -6.56
C ARG A 276 -23.41 -0.98 -6.29
N VAL A 277 -22.53 -0.07 -6.74
CA VAL A 277 -21.09 -0.23 -6.62
C VAL A 277 -20.50 0.91 -5.81
N PHE A 278 -19.77 0.55 -4.76
CA PHE A 278 -19.02 1.43 -3.87
C PHE A 278 -17.54 1.24 -4.11
N ALA A 279 -16.72 2.27 -3.86
CA ALA A 279 -15.27 2.16 -4.03
C ALA A 279 -14.52 2.93 -2.93
N ILE A 280 -13.45 2.31 -2.38
CA ILE A 280 -12.62 2.90 -1.32
C ILE A 280 -11.14 2.51 -1.46
N GLY A 281 -10.29 3.18 -0.69
CA GLY A 281 -8.86 2.93 -0.65
C GLY A 281 -8.15 3.35 -1.94
N ASP A 282 -7.02 2.73 -2.24
CA ASP A 282 -6.20 3.12 -3.40
C ASP A 282 -6.88 2.84 -4.75
N SER A 283 -7.90 1.98 -4.81
CA SER A 283 -8.69 1.71 -6.01
C SER A 283 -9.71 2.82 -6.32
N ALA A 284 -9.88 3.79 -5.43
CA ALA A 284 -10.84 4.88 -5.59
C ALA A 284 -10.17 6.27 -5.58
N ILE A 285 -10.81 7.20 -6.28
CA ILE A 285 -10.61 8.64 -6.12
C ILE A 285 -11.87 9.15 -5.42
N ILE A 286 -11.76 9.37 -4.10
CA ILE A 286 -12.89 9.78 -3.27
C ILE A 286 -12.91 11.30 -3.22
N ASP A 287 -13.98 11.91 -3.76
CA ASP A 287 -14.17 13.35 -3.72
C ASP A 287 -14.60 13.81 -2.33
N LEU A 288 -13.75 14.61 -1.70
CA LEU A 288 -14.03 15.27 -0.41
C LEU A 288 -14.20 16.80 -0.53
N GLY A 289 -14.38 17.28 -1.75
CA GLY A 289 -14.52 18.70 -2.09
C GLY A 289 -13.18 19.33 -2.51
N ASP A 290 -12.42 19.93 -1.60
CA ASP A 290 -11.20 20.67 -1.95
C ASP A 290 -10.08 19.79 -2.52
N THR A 291 -9.89 18.61 -1.96
CA THR A 291 -8.89 17.63 -2.41
C THR A 291 -9.42 16.21 -2.24
N PRO A 292 -9.09 15.29 -3.15
CA PRO A 292 -9.46 13.89 -2.99
C PRO A 292 -8.73 13.25 -1.79
N ALA A 293 -9.31 12.16 -1.28
CA ALA A 293 -8.69 11.38 -0.21
C ALA A 293 -7.30 10.87 -0.62
N PRO A 294 -6.28 10.98 0.24
CA PRO A 294 -4.94 10.49 -0.09
C PRO A 294 -4.92 8.95 -0.15
N PRO A 295 -4.18 8.35 -1.12
CA PRO A 295 -4.05 6.90 -1.24
C PRO A 295 -3.08 6.35 -0.17
N THR A 296 -3.54 6.27 1.06
CA THR A 296 -2.75 5.83 2.22
C THR A 296 -3.49 4.77 3.03
N ALA A 297 -2.74 3.92 3.73
CA ALA A 297 -3.31 2.96 4.68
C ALA A 297 -4.19 3.63 5.75
N GLN A 298 -3.83 4.86 6.17
CA GLN A 298 -4.60 5.64 7.14
C GLN A 298 -5.98 6.03 6.60
N ALA A 299 -6.04 6.55 5.36
CA ALA A 299 -7.31 6.89 4.71
C ALA A 299 -8.14 5.64 4.43
N ALA A 300 -7.52 4.57 3.92
CA ALA A 300 -8.19 3.29 3.67
C ALA A 300 -8.81 2.69 4.94
N TRP A 301 -8.10 2.74 6.08
CA TRP A 301 -8.60 2.27 7.36
C TRP A 301 -9.83 3.06 7.82
N GLN A 302 -9.77 4.40 7.77
CA GLN A 302 -10.91 5.24 8.18
C GLN A 302 -12.11 5.08 7.24
N ALA A 303 -11.87 5.06 5.92
CA ALA A 303 -12.92 4.86 4.92
C ALA A 303 -13.62 3.51 5.09
N ALA A 304 -12.87 2.44 5.39
CA ALA A 304 -13.38 1.09 5.53
C ALA A 304 -14.47 0.96 6.62
N GLU A 305 -14.28 1.65 7.76
CA GLU A 305 -15.26 1.65 8.86
C GLU A 305 -16.61 2.24 8.42
N VAL A 306 -16.57 3.38 7.72
CA VAL A 306 -17.78 4.06 7.25
C VAL A 306 -18.39 3.33 6.04
N ALA A 307 -17.57 2.78 5.13
CA ALA A 307 -18.04 2.06 3.96
C ALA A 307 -18.80 0.78 4.33
N GLY A 308 -18.30 -0.01 5.27
CA GLY A 308 -19.02 -1.20 5.75
C GLY A 308 -20.36 -0.84 6.39
N LYS A 309 -20.40 0.24 7.17
CA LYS A 309 -21.65 0.76 7.74
C LYS A 309 -22.60 1.27 6.65
N ASN A 310 -22.09 1.97 5.64
CA ASN A 310 -22.89 2.48 4.53
C ASN A 310 -23.48 1.35 3.68
N LEU A 311 -22.74 0.30 3.41
CA LEU A 311 -23.26 -0.89 2.73
C LEU A 311 -24.41 -1.53 3.54
N ALA A 312 -24.26 -1.70 4.86
CA ALA A 312 -25.34 -2.21 5.71
C ALA A 312 -26.57 -1.28 5.74
N ARG A 313 -26.37 0.03 5.63
CA ARG A 313 -27.47 1.01 5.51
C ARG A 313 -28.15 0.94 4.15
N GLU A 314 -27.37 0.77 3.10
CA GLU A 314 -27.88 0.67 1.72
C GLU A 314 -28.81 -0.54 1.56
N THR A 315 -28.45 -1.72 2.08
CA THR A 315 -29.33 -2.91 2.05
C THR A 315 -30.66 -2.69 2.78
N ARG A 316 -30.75 -1.69 3.65
CA ARG A 316 -31.97 -1.33 4.42
C ARG A 316 -32.67 -0.09 3.85
N GLY A 317 -32.19 0.48 2.74
CA GLY A 317 -32.69 1.74 2.17
C GLY A 317 -32.55 2.94 3.10
N GLN A 318 -31.51 2.96 3.96
CA GLN A 318 -31.25 4.04 4.92
C GLN A 318 -30.32 5.10 4.33
N VAL A 319 -30.33 6.31 4.89
CA VAL A 319 -29.45 7.40 4.49
C VAL A 319 -28.01 7.06 4.85
N LEU A 320 -27.10 7.24 3.89
CA LEU A 320 -25.68 6.97 4.07
C LEU A 320 -25.00 8.07 4.89
N ASP A 321 -23.96 7.67 5.63
CA ASP A 321 -23.09 8.61 6.33
C ASP A 321 -22.07 9.20 5.36
N THR A 322 -21.84 10.50 5.45
CA THR A 322 -20.77 11.18 4.71
C THR A 322 -19.45 11.00 5.46
N TRP A 323 -18.43 10.56 4.76
CA TRP A 323 -17.10 10.42 5.32
C TRP A 323 -16.27 11.68 5.14
N THR A 324 -15.42 11.96 6.12
CA THR A 324 -14.39 12.99 6.07
C THR A 324 -13.06 12.40 6.51
N TYR A 325 -11.99 12.69 5.78
CA TYR A 325 -10.66 12.23 6.14
C TYR A 325 -10.06 13.08 7.27
N GLU A 326 -9.60 12.41 8.33
CA GLU A 326 -8.88 13.04 9.43
C GLU A 326 -7.39 12.66 9.36
N ASN A 327 -6.52 13.63 9.09
CA ASN A 327 -5.08 13.39 9.11
C ASN A 327 -4.59 13.23 10.57
N LYS A 328 -4.15 12.03 10.92
CA LYS A 328 -3.60 11.68 12.26
C LYS A 328 -2.08 11.78 12.33
N GLY A 329 -1.47 12.50 11.38
CA GLY A 329 -0.03 12.67 11.27
C GLY A 329 0.63 11.57 10.42
N THR A 330 1.92 11.73 10.21
CA THR A 330 2.73 10.88 9.33
C THR A 330 3.84 10.19 10.12
N LEU A 331 4.01 8.88 9.90
CA LEU A 331 5.02 8.04 10.54
C LEU A 331 5.80 7.27 9.47
N ILE A 332 7.09 7.56 9.34
CA ILE A 332 7.94 6.96 8.29
C ILE A 332 9.16 6.33 8.94
N SER A 333 9.47 5.07 8.61
CA SER A 333 10.73 4.43 8.99
C SER A 333 11.80 4.59 7.91
N VAL A 334 13.05 4.71 8.36
CA VAL A 334 14.27 4.59 7.55
C VAL A 334 15.11 3.52 8.25
N GLY A 335 14.92 2.25 7.85
CA GLY A 335 15.41 1.10 8.59
C GLY A 335 14.86 1.06 10.03
N GLU A 336 15.74 0.95 11.02
CA GLU A 336 15.37 0.97 12.45
C GLU A 336 15.04 2.37 13.00
N ALA A 337 15.38 3.45 12.28
CA ALA A 337 14.98 4.79 12.66
C ALA A 337 13.56 5.10 12.19
N ALA A 338 12.90 6.05 12.85
CA ALA A 338 11.60 6.56 12.44
C ALA A 338 11.52 8.07 12.60
N VAL A 339 10.70 8.70 11.76
CA VAL A 339 10.31 10.11 11.84
C VAL A 339 8.80 10.18 11.98
N ALA A 340 8.34 11.03 12.90
CA ALA A 340 6.95 11.36 13.13
C ALA A 340 6.72 12.84 12.86
N HIS A 341 5.63 13.18 12.19
CA HIS A 341 5.26 14.57 11.88
C HIS A 341 3.77 14.79 12.04
N GLY A 342 3.38 15.95 12.57
CA GLY A 342 1.98 16.38 12.64
C GLY A 342 1.10 15.51 13.53
N ILE A 343 1.62 14.87 14.56
CA ILE A 343 0.86 13.98 15.45
C ILE A 343 -0.09 14.79 16.33
N PRO A 344 -1.42 14.58 16.27
CA PRO A 344 -2.38 15.29 17.07
C PRO A 344 -2.08 15.20 18.56
N GLY A 345 -2.13 16.36 19.25
CA GLY A 345 -1.86 16.46 20.69
C GLY A 345 -0.39 16.45 21.08
N VAL A 346 0.54 16.31 20.13
CA VAL A 346 1.99 16.44 20.36
C VAL A 346 2.42 17.85 19.95
N PRO A 347 3.01 18.65 20.86
CA PRO A 347 3.37 20.06 20.59
C PRO A 347 4.61 20.23 19.70
N ILE A 348 5.27 19.14 19.31
CA ILE A 348 6.46 19.13 18.45
C ILE A 348 6.01 18.72 17.05
N GLY A 349 6.27 19.58 16.03
CA GLY A 349 5.88 19.35 14.64
C GLY A 349 6.50 18.07 14.08
N THR A 350 7.84 17.95 14.19
CA THR A 350 8.58 16.79 13.69
C THR A 350 9.53 16.26 14.76
N PHE A 351 9.52 14.96 14.97
CA PHE A 351 10.46 14.30 15.89
C PHE A 351 10.86 12.91 15.37
N GLY A 352 11.98 12.41 15.85
CA GLY A 352 12.50 11.10 15.48
C GLY A 352 12.95 10.27 16.68
N GLY A 353 13.67 9.18 16.40
CA GLY A 353 14.27 8.34 17.42
C GLY A 353 13.31 7.38 18.11
N PRO A 354 13.59 6.94 19.36
CA PRO A 354 12.83 5.88 20.04
C PRO A 354 11.33 6.18 20.18
N ALA A 355 10.94 7.43 20.39
CA ALA A 355 9.56 7.85 20.55
C ALA A 355 8.76 7.65 19.25
N ALA A 356 9.31 8.11 18.11
CA ALA A 356 8.68 7.92 16.80
C ALA A 356 8.60 6.42 16.42
N LYS A 357 9.67 5.64 16.70
CA LYS A 357 9.69 4.20 16.49
C LYS A 357 8.61 3.49 17.31
N LEU A 358 8.49 3.81 18.61
CA LEU A 358 7.47 3.22 19.48
C LEU A 358 6.05 3.55 19.00
N LEU A 359 5.84 4.80 18.56
CA LEU A 359 4.55 5.23 18.04
C LEU A 359 4.18 4.46 16.76
N LYS A 360 5.13 4.30 15.82
CA LYS A 360 4.93 3.53 14.60
C LYS A 360 4.57 2.08 14.89
N LYS A 361 5.32 1.42 15.81
CA LYS A 361 4.99 0.06 16.29
C LYS A 361 3.58 0.00 16.90
N GLY A 362 3.20 1.02 17.68
CA GLY A 362 1.88 1.11 18.29
C GLY A 362 0.75 1.17 17.27
N VAL A 363 0.93 1.92 16.16
CA VAL A 363 -0.06 2.00 15.07
C VAL A 363 -0.22 0.64 14.40
N ALA A 364 0.88 -0.04 14.06
CA ALA A 364 0.83 -1.37 13.44
C ALA A 364 0.19 -2.41 14.38
N ALA A 365 0.59 -2.41 15.66
CA ALA A 365 0.02 -3.31 16.65
C ALA A 365 -1.49 -3.08 16.86
N ARG A 366 -1.93 -1.83 16.86
CA ARG A 366 -3.35 -1.48 16.94
C ARG A 366 -4.12 -2.06 15.77
N TRP A 367 -3.64 -1.86 14.54
CA TRP A 367 -4.29 -2.42 13.36
C TRP A 367 -4.41 -3.94 13.45
N ILE A 368 -3.32 -4.64 13.80
CA ILE A 368 -3.33 -6.10 13.95
C ILE A 368 -4.34 -6.54 15.04
N ALA A 369 -4.40 -5.81 16.16
CA ALA A 369 -5.34 -6.12 17.24
C ALA A 369 -6.79 -5.91 16.82
N ASP A 370 -7.08 -4.81 16.10
CA ASP A 370 -8.42 -4.47 15.60
C ASP A 370 -8.89 -5.51 14.56
N MET A 371 -7.99 -6.00 13.69
CA MET A 371 -8.32 -7.01 12.69
C MET A 371 -8.43 -8.42 13.26
N THR A 372 -7.61 -8.77 14.25
CA THR A 372 -7.50 -10.14 14.76
C THR A 372 -7.66 -10.25 16.27
N SER A 373 -6.59 -10.00 17.03
CA SER A 373 -6.60 -10.03 18.49
C SER A 373 -5.39 -9.33 19.11
N ILE A 374 -5.53 -8.89 20.37
CA ILE A 374 -4.41 -8.35 21.17
C ILE A 374 -3.26 -9.37 21.28
N GLY A 375 -3.57 -10.67 21.42
CA GLY A 375 -2.55 -11.73 21.48
C GLY A 375 -1.75 -11.87 20.17
N ARG A 376 -2.39 -11.66 19.02
CA ARG A 376 -1.73 -11.65 17.70
C ARG A 376 -0.83 -10.44 17.55
N ALA A 377 -1.30 -9.26 17.94
CA ALA A 377 -0.52 -8.01 17.95
C ALA A 377 0.71 -8.12 18.87
N ALA A 378 0.56 -8.68 20.06
CA ALA A 378 1.68 -8.88 20.99
C ALA A 378 2.76 -9.82 20.42
N ARG A 379 2.38 -10.86 19.68
CA ARG A 379 3.35 -11.76 19.02
C ARG A 379 4.09 -11.08 17.86
N ALA A 380 3.42 -10.17 17.14
CA ALA A 380 4.04 -9.43 16.04
C ALA A 380 4.92 -8.25 16.52
N TRP A 381 4.72 -7.78 17.75
CA TRP A 381 5.40 -6.59 18.29
C TRP A 381 6.93 -6.59 18.19
N PRO A 382 7.66 -7.68 18.43
CA PRO A 382 9.13 -7.69 18.30
C PRO A 382 9.61 -7.38 16.88
N ASP A 383 8.84 -7.77 15.88
CA ASP A 383 9.19 -7.72 14.45
C ASP A 383 8.82 -6.39 13.76
N MET A 384 8.05 -5.54 14.48
CA MET A 384 7.59 -4.24 13.99
C MET A 384 8.58 -3.10 14.29
#